data_0a702e6a2d2249bab5e0507ecc5a62e8
#
_entry.id   0a702e6a2d2249bab5e0507ecc5a62e8
#
_cell.length_a   1.000
_cell.length_b   1.000
_cell.length_c   1.000
_cell.angle_alpha   90.00
_cell.angle_beta   90.00
_cell.angle_gamma   90.00
#
_symmetry.space_group_name_H-M   'P 1'
#
loop_
_entity.id
_entity.type
_entity.pdbx_description
1 polymer ?
#
loop_
_entity_poly.entity_id
_entity_poly.type
_entity_poly.pdbx_seq_one_letter_code
_entity_poly.pdbx_strand_id
1 'polypeptide(L)'
;SHNKDLQAPMLDVHTYHASGDFSLHANLQENKYNNPLRFSSYDFVCINGNHFQGHRQVVFLDPEKEASIEKRIHQITDVAFFIKTSKASIIFNCLLEKFPKAKELPVYEVTEIGKIQAHILRIIKNSIPKLNGMVLAGGKSVRMGSDKGLLSYFDIPQRDYTIRLLEEQGLDTYLSVRSDQYIESQKTIKDAFVGLGPFGAICSAFMQNPNQAYLVLATDLPFVTKEIIETLLSRRNPKKIATAIKGKGKQFVEPLVTIWEPKAYPILLQYLAQGYSCPRKILINSDVEIVEVEDNFIQNINTPEEFQEAKNKLQRN
;
A
#
# COMPACT_ATOMS: atom_id res chain seq x y z
N SER A 1 13.63 1.89 38.02
CA SER A 1 13.33 3.12 38.77
C SER A 1 12.11 3.76 38.14
N HIS A 2 10.97 3.69 38.84
CA HIS A 2 9.74 4.37 38.45
C HIS A 2 9.86 5.86 38.78
N ASN A 3 10.15 6.68 37.79
CA ASN A 3 9.87 8.13 37.90
C ASN A 3 8.37 8.32 37.62
N LYS A 4 7.60 8.43 38.69
CA LYS A 4 6.13 8.62 38.66
C LYS A 4 5.70 10.10 38.53
N ASP A 5 6.60 11.04 38.43
CA ASP A 5 6.28 12.49 38.54
C ASP A 5 6.78 13.37 37.39
N LEU A 6 6.90 12.84 36.17
CA LEU A 6 6.98 13.70 35.01
C LEU A 6 5.55 13.99 34.57
N GLN A 7 5.00 15.16 34.96
CA GLN A 7 3.85 15.74 34.26
C GLN A 7 4.18 15.72 32.77
N ALA A 8 3.32 15.08 31.97
CA ALA A 8 3.50 15.04 30.52
C ALA A 8 3.70 16.47 30.00
N PRO A 9 4.71 16.73 29.16
CA PRO A 9 4.94 18.06 28.63
C PRO A 9 3.68 18.55 27.91
N MET A 10 3.30 19.80 28.13
CA MET A 10 2.14 20.41 27.45
C MET A 10 2.39 20.64 25.96
N LEU A 11 3.62 20.44 25.50
CA LEU A 11 4.06 20.66 24.12
C LEU A 11 4.76 19.40 23.59
N ASP A 12 4.58 19.14 22.29
CA ASP A 12 5.37 18.13 21.59
C ASP A 12 6.83 18.60 21.51
N VAL A 13 7.76 17.75 21.93
CA VAL A 13 9.18 18.06 21.92
C VAL A 13 9.89 17.16 20.90
N HIS A 14 10.47 17.77 19.89
CA HIS A 14 11.30 17.10 18.91
C HIS A 14 12.78 17.32 19.27
N THR A 15 13.51 16.25 19.53
CA THR A 15 14.95 16.31 19.79
C THR A 15 15.68 15.71 18.60
N TYR A 16 16.50 16.52 17.91
CA TYR A 16 17.35 16.07 16.82
C TYR A 16 18.75 15.74 17.35
N HIS A 17 19.27 14.59 16.97
CA HIS A 17 20.59 14.13 17.34
C HIS A 17 21.59 14.32 16.17
N ALA A 18 22.85 14.55 16.49
CA ALA A 18 23.92 14.70 15.48
C ALA A 18 24.11 13.45 14.61
N SER A 19 23.64 12.26 15.06
CA SER A 19 23.60 11.01 14.30
C SER A 19 22.58 11.00 13.14
N GLY A 20 21.71 12.02 13.04
CA GLY A 20 20.59 12.05 12.10
C GLY A 20 19.29 11.45 12.65
N ASP A 21 19.34 10.89 13.85
CA ASP A 21 18.13 10.38 14.53
C ASP A 21 17.37 11.51 15.21
N PHE A 22 16.09 11.30 15.45
CA PHE A 22 15.31 12.19 16.31
C PHE A 22 14.44 11.41 17.27
N SER A 23 14.15 12.02 18.43
CA SER A 23 13.16 11.49 19.37
C SER A 23 12.01 12.49 19.49
N LEU A 24 10.78 11.97 19.55
CA LEU A 24 9.56 12.74 19.75
C LEU A 24 8.95 12.37 21.11
N HIS A 25 8.84 13.36 21.98
CA HIS A 25 8.04 13.28 23.19
C HIS A 25 6.76 14.08 22.97
N ALA A 26 5.66 13.39 22.83
CA ALA A 26 4.36 14.00 22.58
C ALA A 26 3.36 13.61 23.65
N ASN A 27 2.50 14.55 24.03
CA ASN A 27 1.35 14.23 24.87
C ASN A 27 0.27 13.60 23.98
N LEU A 28 0.23 12.28 23.96
CA LEU A 28 -0.61 11.51 23.05
C LEU A 28 -1.97 11.24 23.70
N GLN A 29 -3.02 11.86 23.18
CA GLN A 29 -4.36 11.28 23.35
C GLN A 29 -4.42 10.02 22.47
N GLU A 30 -4.16 8.88 23.09
CA GLU A 30 -4.23 7.60 22.43
C GLU A 30 -5.68 7.23 22.12
N ASN A 31 -5.94 6.99 20.85
CA ASN A 31 -7.19 6.38 20.42
C ASN A 31 -6.97 5.50 19.18
N LYS A 32 -7.93 4.62 18.92
CA LYS A 32 -7.87 3.65 17.82
C LYS A 32 -7.77 4.28 16.42
N TYR A 33 -8.06 5.56 16.28
CA TYR A 33 -8.01 6.26 14.98
C TYR A 33 -6.67 6.96 14.77
N ASN A 34 -6.07 7.54 15.82
CA ASN A 34 -4.82 8.29 15.71
C ASN A 34 -3.60 7.38 15.56
N ASN A 35 -3.58 6.24 16.24
CA ASN A 35 -2.45 5.31 16.18
C ASN A 35 -2.16 4.77 14.77
N PRO A 36 -3.15 4.29 13.99
CA PRO A 36 -2.91 3.88 12.61
C PRO A 36 -2.34 4.99 11.72
N LEU A 37 -2.83 6.23 11.84
CA LEU A 37 -2.31 7.37 11.08
C LEU A 37 -0.86 7.66 11.44
N ARG A 38 -0.54 7.69 12.74
CA ARG A 38 0.82 7.96 13.23
C ARG A 38 1.82 6.91 12.76
N PHE A 39 1.43 5.64 12.78
CA PHE A 39 2.31 4.54 12.45
C PHE A 39 2.27 4.13 10.97
N SER A 40 1.44 4.77 10.15
CA SER A 40 1.28 4.44 8.73
C SER A 40 2.54 4.61 7.87
N SER A 41 3.47 5.44 8.31
CA SER A 41 4.76 5.66 7.63
C SER A 41 5.80 4.55 7.88
N TYR A 42 5.61 3.71 8.91
CA TYR A 42 6.53 2.65 9.25
C TYR A 42 6.16 1.34 8.56
N ASP A 43 7.18 0.54 8.20
CA ASP A 43 6.98 -0.79 7.63
C ASP A 43 6.63 -1.82 8.72
N PHE A 44 7.13 -1.59 9.94
CA PHE A 44 6.94 -2.47 11.07
C PHE A 44 6.99 -1.69 12.38
N VAL A 45 6.07 -1.97 13.27
CA VAL A 45 5.97 -1.36 14.61
C VAL A 45 6.03 -2.43 15.67
N CYS A 46 7.09 -2.41 16.49
CA CYS A 46 7.21 -3.24 17.69
C CYS A 46 6.57 -2.56 18.90
N ILE A 47 5.67 -3.25 19.57
CA ILE A 47 4.97 -2.73 20.75
C ILE A 47 5.32 -3.59 21.96
N ASN A 48 5.73 -2.94 23.06
CA ASN A 48 5.86 -3.64 24.33
C ASN A 48 4.46 -3.98 24.89
N GLY A 49 4.07 -5.24 24.76
CA GLY A 49 2.78 -5.76 25.21
C GLY A 49 2.48 -5.65 26.71
N ASN A 50 3.47 -5.23 27.52
CA ASN A 50 3.23 -4.96 28.94
C ASN A 50 2.43 -3.69 29.18
N HIS A 51 2.46 -2.75 28.24
CA HIS A 51 1.83 -1.44 28.36
C HIS A 51 0.73 -1.21 27.33
N PHE A 52 0.88 -1.78 26.14
CA PHE A 52 -0.02 -1.54 25.02
C PHE A 52 -0.39 -2.85 24.34
N GLN A 53 -1.61 -2.96 23.85
CA GLN A 53 -2.06 -4.11 23.08
C GLN A 53 -1.59 -3.99 21.62
N GLY A 54 -0.78 -4.98 21.15
CA GLY A 54 -0.44 -5.16 19.76
C GLY A 54 -1.50 -5.96 19.00
N HIS A 55 -1.50 -5.86 17.66
CA HIS A 55 -2.44 -6.59 16.83
C HIS A 55 -2.04 -8.06 16.70
N ARG A 56 -0.76 -8.37 16.43
CA ARG A 56 -0.21 -9.71 16.34
C ARG A 56 0.88 -9.87 17.39
N GLN A 57 0.79 -10.90 18.21
CA GLN A 57 1.54 -10.97 19.45
C GLN A 57 2.50 -12.15 19.49
N VAL A 58 3.70 -11.88 19.97
CA VAL A 58 4.68 -12.91 20.36
C VAL A 58 4.66 -13.02 21.86
N VAL A 59 4.39 -14.21 22.38
CA VAL A 59 4.29 -14.43 23.82
C VAL A 59 5.55 -15.12 24.33
N PHE A 60 6.21 -14.47 25.30
CA PHE A 60 7.35 -15.05 26.01
C PHE A 60 6.87 -15.93 27.14
N LEU A 61 7.30 -17.19 27.12
CA LEU A 61 6.98 -18.18 28.15
C LEU A 61 8.10 -18.18 29.20
N ASP A 62 7.94 -17.32 30.19
CA ASP A 62 8.82 -17.22 31.34
C ASP A 62 8.04 -17.74 32.55
N PRO A 63 8.48 -18.86 33.21
CA PRO A 63 7.76 -19.44 34.34
C PRO A 63 7.52 -18.43 35.49
N GLU A 64 8.45 -17.48 35.68
CA GLU A 64 8.30 -16.44 36.71
C GLU A 64 7.25 -15.39 36.37
N LYS A 65 6.77 -15.36 35.12
CA LYS A 65 5.80 -14.38 34.60
C LYS A 65 4.42 -14.94 34.31
N GLU A 66 4.17 -16.22 34.61
CA GLU A 66 2.89 -16.89 34.36
C GLU A 66 1.72 -16.12 34.97
N ALA A 67 1.76 -15.81 36.27
CA ALA A 67 0.74 -15.03 36.94
C ALA A 67 0.50 -13.64 36.36
N SER A 68 1.54 -13.03 35.80
CA SER A 68 1.43 -11.74 35.11
C SER A 68 0.72 -11.87 33.75
N ILE A 69 0.92 -12.97 33.04
CA ILE A 69 0.23 -13.26 31.78
C ILE A 69 -1.24 -13.60 32.07
N GLU A 70 -1.52 -14.40 33.09
CA GLU A 70 -2.87 -14.73 33.48
C GLU A 70 -3.71 -13.50 33.81
N LYS A 71 -3.19 -12.56 34.61
CA LYS A 71 -3.85 -11.26 34.87
C LYS A 71 -4.19 -10.45 33.62
N ARG A 72 -3.39 -10.58 32.58
CA ARG A 72 -3.52 -9.82 31.33
C ARG A 72 -3.98 -10.69 30.16
N ILE A 73 -4.50 -11.87 30.42
CA ILE A 73 -4.94 -12.80 29.39
C ILE A 73 -5.96 -12.17 28.41
N HIS A 74 -6.79 -11.22 28.91
CA HIS A 74 -7.75 -10.50 28.09
C HIS A 74 -7.09 -9.61 27.01
N GLN A 75 -5.84 -9.16 27.21
CA GLN A 75 -5.08 -8.35 26.26
C GLN A 75 -4.40 -9.19 25.16
N ILE A 76 -4.29 -10.51 25.37
CA ILE A 76 -3.73 -11.41 24.36
C ILE A 76 -4.87 -11.85 23.45
N THR A 77 -4.83 -11.46 22.18
CA THR A 77 -5.93 -11.64 21.23
C THR A 77 -5.53 -12.42 19.98
N ASP A 78 -4.27 -12.32 19.52
CA ASP A 78 -3.77 -12.98 18.32
C ASP A 78 -2.31 -13.40 18.52
N VAL A 79 -2.09 -14.65 18.93
CA VAL A 79 -0.75 -15.19 19.16
C VAL A 79 -0.17 -15.73 17.86
N ALA A 80 0.95 -15.18 17.42
CA ALA A 80 1.67 -15.64 16.25
C ALA A 80 2.57 -16.85 16.54
N PHE A 81 3.31 -16.81 17.65
CA PHE A 81 4.19 -17.86 18.12
C PHE A 81 4.65 -17.59 19.56
N PHE A 82 5.29 -18.59 20.16
CA PHE A 82 5.83 -18.51 21.51
C PHE A 82 7.35 -18.51 21.51
N ILE A 83 7.94 -17.84 22.52
CA ILE A 83 9.38 -17.88 22.81
C ILE A 83 9.58 -18.37 24.23
N LYS A 84 10.31 -19.47 24.41
CA LYS A 84 10.73 -19.99 25.72
C LYS A 84 11.96 -19.24 26.21
N THR A 85 11.93 -18.79 27.46
CA THR A 85 13.10 -18.17 28.11
C THR A 85 14.03 -19.20 28.74
N SER A 86 13.50 -20.42 29.01
CA SER A 86 14.28 -21.55 29.53
C SER A 86 13.76 -22.89 28.99
N LYS A 87 14.56 -23.96 29.12
CA LYS A 87 14.15 -25.31 28.71
C LYS A 87 12.92 -25.85 29.53
N ALA A 88 12.76 -25.37 30.74
CA ALA A 88 11.61 -25.73 31.62
C ALA A 88 10.30 -25.01 31.23
N SER A 89 10.35 -24.00 30.38
CA SER A 89 9.17 -23.25 29.99
C SER A 89 8.18 -24.12 29.20
N ILE A 90 6.91 -24.06 29.56
CA ILE A 90 5.80 -24.71 28.88
C ILE A 90 4.77 -23.65 28.47
N ILE A 91 3.84 -24.01 27.58
CA ILE A 91 2.70 -23.13 27.27
C ILE A 91 1.77 -23.15 28.48
N PHE A 92 1.46 -22.00 29.06
CA PHE A 92 0.67 -21.86 30.27
C PHE A 92 -0.78 -22.31 30.06
N ASN A 93 -1.41 -22.87 31.09
CA ASN A 93 -2.77 -23.36 30.97
C ASN A 93 -3.79 -22.29 30.57
N CYS A 94 -3.68 -21.07 31.08
CA CYS A 94 -4.55 -19.96 30.70
C CYS A 94 -4.48 -19.62 29.20
N LEU A 95 -3.33 -19.84 28.56
CA LEU A 95 -3.16 -19.68 27.11
C LEU A 95 -3.79 -20.83 26.32
N LEU A 96 -3.68 -22.07 26.83
CA LEU A 96 -4.29 -23.25 26.22
C LEU A 96 -5.83 -23.22 26.30
N GLU A 97 -6.36 -22.73 27.41
CA GLU A 97 -7.80 -22.52 27.58
C GLU A 97 -8.35 -21.46 26.65
N LYS A 98 -7.65 -20.32 26.54
CA LYS A 98 -8.09 -19.22 25.69
C LYS A 98 -7.90 -19.50 24.18
N PHE A 99 -6.81 -20.20 23.85
CA PHE A 99 -6.44 -20.51 22.47
C PHE A 99 -6.32 -22.04 22.30
N PRO A 100 -7.39 -22.77 21.97
CA PRO A 100 -7.35 -24.24 21.86
C PRO A 100 -6.28 -24.75 20.87
N LYS A 101 -5.96 -23.96 19.87
CA LYS A 101 -4.91 -24.26 18.87
C LYS A 101 -3.50 -23.78 19.26
N ALA A 102 -3.30 -23.28 20.49
CA ALA A 102 -1.99 -22.79 20.91
C ALA A 102 -0.87 -23.85 20.81
N LYS A 103 -1.21 -25.13 20.99
CA LYS A 103 -0.25 -26.25 20.85
C LYS A 103 0.26 -26.44 19.42
N GLU A 104 -0.47 -25.98 18.41
CA GLU A 104 -0.11 -26.06 17.01
C GLU A 104 0.81 -24.90 16.57
N LEU A 105 0.89 -23.84 17.40
CA LEU A 105 1.70 -22.68 17.09
C LEU A 105 3.19 -22.97 17.28
N PRO A 106 4.07 -22.38 16.47
CA PRO A 106 5.51 -22.53 16.62
C PRO A 106 5.99 -22.07 18.00
N VAL A 107 6.92 -22.82 18.56
CA VAL A 107 7.58 -22.51 19.84
C VAL A 107 9.09 -22.51 19.57
N TYR A 108 9.74 -21.40 19.91
CA TYR A 108 11.18 -21.23 19.76
C TYR A 108 11.87 -21.05 21.10
N GLU A 109 13.11 -21.47 21.24
CA GLU A 109 13.97 -21.03 22.34
C GLU A 109 14.49 -19.62 22.06
N VAL A 110 14.70 -18.82 23.11
CA VAL A 110 15.22 -17.44 22.98
C VAL A 110 16.58 -17.39 22.26
N THR A 111 17.35 -18.48 22.29
CA THR A 111 18.63 -18.64 21.61
C THR A 111 18.52 -18.90 20.11
N GLU A 112 17.34 -19.29 19.61
CA GLU A 112 17.09 -19.62 18.20
C GLU A 112 16.81 -18.37 17.37
N ILE A 113 17.64 -17.33 17.50
CA ILE A 113 17.45 -15.99 16.90
C ILE A 113 17.19 -16.08 15.40
N GLY A 114 17.94 -16.90 14.68
CA GLY A 114 17.80 -17.05 13.22
C GLY A 114 16.42 -17.59 12.81
N LYS A 115 15.86 -18.55 13.56
CA LYS A 115 14.53 -19.09 13.29
C LYS A 115 13.42 -18.09 13.63
N ILE A 116 13.58 -17.36 14.74
CA ILE A 116 12.66 -16.29 15.17
C ILE A 116 12.64 -15.20 14.10
N GLN A 117 13.82 -14.75 13.65
CA GLN A 117 13.94 -13.75 12.59
C GLN A 117 13.27 -14.21 11.28
N ALA A 118 13.55 -15.45 10.85
CA ALA A 118 12.93 -16.01 9.64
C ALA A 118 11.40 -16.07 9.75
N HIS A 119 10.86 -16.39 10.93
CA HIS A 119 9.42 -16.40 11.17
C HIS A 119 8.82 -14.99 11.09
N ILE A 120 9.44 -14.00 11.75
CA ILE A 120 9.00 -12.60 11.70
C ILE A 120 9.01 -12.08 10.25
N LEU A 121 10.10 -12.35 9.50
CA LEU A 121 10.19 -11.97 8.09
C LEU A 121 9.08 -12.61 7.24
N ARG A 122 8.70 -13.86 7.55
CA ARG A 122 7.56 -14.53 6.87
C ARG A 122 6.25 -13.84 7.19
N ILE A 123 6.01 -13.45 8.44
CA ILE A 123 4.83 -12.68 8.84
C ILE A 123 4.77 -11.37 8.07
N ILE A 124 5.88 -10.62 8.02
CA ILE A 124 5.97 -9.35 7.29
C ILE A 124 5.70 -9.57 5.80
N LYS A 125 6.31 -10.58 5.18
CA LYS A 125 6.11 -10.92 3.77
C LYS A 125 4.64 -11.25 3.46
N ASN A 126 3.98 -11.99 4.33
CA ASN A 126 2.56 -12.34 4.18
C ASN A 126 1.61 -11.16 4.43
N SER A 127 2.13 -10.06 4.99
CA SER A 127 1.37 -8.82 5.20
C SER A 127 1.51 -7.82 4.04
N ILE A 128 2.24 -8.18 2.97
CA ILE A 128 2.33 -7.35 1.77
C ILE A 128 0.92 -7.18 1.18
N PRO A 129 0.47 -5.95 0.91
CA PRO A 129 -0.85 -5.68 0.38
C PRO A 129 -1.12 -6.40 -0.94
N LYS A 130 -2.34 -6.95 -1.09
CA LYS A 130 -2.79 -7.49 -2.37
C LYS A 130 -2.74 -6.38 -3.41
N LEU A 131 -2.18 -6.69 -4.57
CA LEU A 131 -2.15 -5.78 -5.71
C LEU A 131 -3.34 -6.07 -6.63
N ASN A 132 -4.04 -5.02 -7.02
CA ASN A 132 -5.12 -5.04 -8.01
C ASN A 132 -4.75 -4.19 -9.21
N GLY A 133 -5.40 -4.44 -10.33
CA GLY A 133 -5.37 -3.56 -11.49
C GLY A 133 -6.44 -2.47 -11.39
N MET A 134 -6.15 -1.28 -11.91
CA MET A 134 -7.11 -0.18 -12.02
C MET A 134 -6.94 0.55 -13.34
N VAL A 135 -7.94 0.48 -14.20
CA VAL A 135 -7.96 1.18 -15.48
C VAL A 135 -8.75 2.48 -15.36
N LEU A 136 -8.14 3.60 -15.73
CA LEU A 136 -8.77 4.91 -15.71
C LEU A 136 -9.47 5.18 -17.04
N ALA A 137 -10.79 5.05 -17.07
CA ALA A 137 -11.62 5.30 -18.27
C ALA A 137 -12.60 6.48 -18.12
N GLY A 138 -12.61 7.18 -16.99
CA GLY A 138 -13.61 8.19 -16.62
C GLY A 138 -13.38 9.61 -17.12
N GLY A 139 -12.49 9.88 -18.09
CA GLY A 139 -12.17 11.23 -18.54
C GLY A 139 -13.22 11.83 -19.49
N LYS A 140 -13.62 13.12 -19.29
CA LYS A 140 -14.32 13.90 -20.32
C LYS A 140 -13.31 14.25 -21.42
N SER A 141 -13.27 13.43 -22.48
CA SER A 141 -12.36 13.62 -23.63
C SER A 141 -12.86 14.75 -24.56
N VAL A 142 -12.94 15.98 -24.03
CA VAL A 142 -13.49 17.15 -24.79
C VAL A 142 -12.72 17.43 -26.07
N ARG A 143 -11.41 17.16 -26.08
CA ARG A 143 -10.55 17.45 -27.26
C ARG A 143 -10.63 16.38 -28.35
N MET A 144 -10.98 15.14 -28.00
CA MET A 144 -11.08 14.02 -28.94
C MET A 144 -12.48 13.85 -29.52
N GLY A 145 -13.49 14.58 -29.01
CA GLY A 145 -14.88 14.44 -29.41
C GLY A 145 -15.53 13.08 -29.11
N SER A 146 -14.75 12.13 -28.56
CA SER A 146 -15.18 10.78 -28.19
C SER A 146 -14.46 10.33 -26.93
N ASP A 147 -15.01 9.33 -26.25
CA ASP A 147 -14.37 8.69 -25.08
C ASP A 147 -13.09 7.96 -25.53
N LYS A 148 -11.94 8.37 -24.99
CA LYS A 148 -10.62 7.79 -25.32
C LYS A 148 -10.58 6.28 -25.05
N GLY A 149 -11.30 5.80 -24.03
CA GLY A 149 -11.39 4.40 -23.71
C GLY A 149 -12.10 3.54 -24.76
N LEU A 150 -12.88 4.16 -25.65
CA LEU A 150 -13.58 3.49 -26.75
C LEU A 150 -12.79 3.49 -28.07
N LEU A 151 -11.65 4.22 -28.15
CA LEU A 151 -10.78 4.15 -29.32
C LEU A 151 -10.15 2.76 -29.45
N SER A 152 -10.05 2.25 -30.68
CA SER A 152 -9.54 0.91 -30.95
C SER A 152 -8.21 0.98 -31.69
N TYR A 153 -7.13 0.59 -31.00
CA TYR A 153 -5.81 0.41 -31.61
C TYR A 153 -5.59 -1.03 -32.08
N PHE A 154 -6.22 -2.02 -31.39
CA PHE A 154 -6.05 -3.45 -31.53
C PHE A 154 -7.35 -4.19 -31.86
N ASP A 155 -8.22 -3.61 -32.68
CA ASP A 155 -9.57 -4.11 -33.03
C ASP A 155 -10.53 -4.31 -31.86
N ILE A 156 -10.11 -3.92 -30.65
CA ILE A 156 -10.94 -3.84 -29.44
C ILE A 156 -10.78 -2.48 -28.81
N PRO A 157 -11.76 -2.00 -28.03
CA PRO A 157 -11.63 -0.73 -27.29
C PRO A 157 -10.37 -0.72 -26.41
N GLN A 158 -9.67 0.39 -26.38
CA GLN A 158 -8.43 0.55 -25.60
C GLN A 158 -8.64 0.25 -24.11
N ARG A 159 -9.81 0.60 -23.59
CA ARG A 159 -10.22 0.24 -22.23
C ARG A 159 -10.17 -1.28 -22.00
N ASP A 160 -10.75 -2.03 -22.91
CA ASP A 160 -10.87 -3.48 -22.78
C ASP A 160 -9.51 -4.16 -23.01
N TYR A 161 -8.69 -3.62 -23.91
CA TYR A 161 -7.30 -4.03 -24.08
C TYR A 161 -6.50 -3.83 -22.78
N THR A 162 -6.59 -2.64 -22.18
CA THR A 162 -5.87 -2.31 -20.94
C THR A 162 -6.32 -3.19 -19.77
N ILE A 163 -7.61 -3.52 -19.68
CA ILE A 163 -8.14 -4.46 -18.68
C ILE A 163 -7.50 -5.84 -18.87
N ARG A 164 -7.55 -6.39 -20.10
CA ARG A 164 -6.95 -7.71 -20.41
C ARG A 164 -5.46 -7.75 -20.07
N LEU A 165 -4.72 -6.71 -20.40
CA LEU A 165 -3.29 -6.59 -20.12
C LEU A 165 -2.98 -6.77 -18.63
N LEU A 166 -3.84 -6.25 -17.73
CA LEU A 166 -3.70 -6.40 -16.29
C LEU A 166 -4.21 -7.76 -15.78
N GLU A 167 -5.31 -8.27 -16.34
CA GLU A 167 -5.88 -9.57 -15.98
C GLU A 167 -4.95 -10.73 -16.36
N GLU A 168 -4.23 -10.62 -17.49
CA GLU A 168 -3.20 -11.59 -17.91
C GLU A 168 -2.02 -11.67 -16.94
N GLN A 169 -1.82 -10.64 -16.10
CA GLN A 169 -0.86 -10.67 -15.00
C GLN A 169 -1.46 -11.23 -13.70
N GLY A 170 -2.65 -11.79 -13.74
CA GLY A 170 -3.34 -12.35 -12.57
C GLY A 170 -3.88 -11.30 -11.59
N LEU A 171 -4.03 -10.04 -12.03
CA LEU A 171 -4.57 -8.97 -11.19
C LEU A 171 -6.11 -8.95 -11.23
N ASP A 172 -6.74 -8.83 -10.06
CA ASP A 172 -8.14 -8.42 -9.99
C ASP A 172 -8.24 -6.98 -10.51
N THR A 173 -8.86 -6.78 -11.68
CA THR A 173 -8.87 -5.50 -12.36
C THR A 173 -10.20 -4.78 -12.21
N TYR A 174 -10.11 -3.49 -11.88
CA TYR A 174 -11.23 -2.59 -11.71
C TYR A 174 -11.19 -1.48 -12.76
N LEU A 175 -12.36 -1.13 -13.26
CA LEU A 175 -12.54 0.02 -14.12
C LEU A 175 -12.97 1.22 -13.26
N SER A 176 -12.18 2.28 -13.27
CA SER A 176 -12.56 3.55 -12.64
C SER A 176 -13.55 4.27 -13.54
N VAL A 177 -14.71 4.59 -12.99
CA VAL A 177 -15.82 5.24 -13.71
C VAL A 177 -16.32 6.44 -12.91
N ARG A 178 -16.94 7.39 -13.61
CA ARG A 178 -17.63 8.50 -12.95
C ARG A 178 -18.78 7.97 -12.09
N SER A 179 -19.18 8.74 -11.10
CA SER A 179 -20.25 8.38 -10.17
C SER A 179 -21.60 8.09 -10.86
N ASP A 180 -21.84 8.72 -12.02
CA ASP A 180 -23.06 8.59 -12.85
C ASP A 180 -22.99 7.45 -13.89
N GLN A 181 -21.85 6.78 -14.02
CA GLN A 181 -21.65 5.68 -14.97
C GLN A 181 -21.91 4.32 -14.31
N TYR A 182 -22.48 3.41 -15.10
CA TYR A 182 -22.64 2.00 -14.76
C TYR A 182 -22.21 1.14 -15.95
N ILE A 183 -21.37 0.13 -15.67
CA ILE A 183 -20.90 -0.83 -16.68
C ILE A 183 -21.10 -2.23 -16.11
N GLU A 184 -22.06 -2.95 -16.62
CA GLU A 184 -22.56 -4.21 -16.05
C GLU A 184 -21.54 -5.36 -16.10
N SER A 185 -20.67 -5.37 -17.09
CA SER A 185 -19.75 -6.49 -17.37
C SER A 185 -18.39 -6.38 -16.65
N GLN A 186 -18.15 -5.33 -15.85
CA GLN A 186 -16.85 -5.04 -15.25
C GLN A 186 -16.95 -4.72 -13.77
N LYS A 187 -15.93 -5.12 -12.99
CA LYS A 187 -15.75 -4.63 -11.63
C LYS A 187 -15.43 -3.14 -11.69
N THR A 188 -16.24 -2.31 -11.07
CA THR A 188 -16.07 -0.85 -11.13
C THR A 188 -15.71 -0.24 -9.79
N ILE A 189 -14.90 0.82 -9.83
CA ILE A 189 -14.69 1.76 -8.73
C ILE A 189 -15.31 3.08 -9.16
N LYS A 190 -16.36 3.51 -8.45
CA LYS A 190 -17.02 4.78 -8.72
C LYS A 190 -16.24 5.93 -8.09
N ASP A 191 -16.10 7.01 -8.85
CA ASP A 191 -15.41 8.21 -8.37
C ASP A 191 -16.19 8.89 -7.23
N ALA A 192 -15.63 8.83 -6.03
CA ALA A 192 -16.17 9.49 -4.83
C ALA A 192 -15.54 10.89 -4.62
N PHE A 193 -14.35 11.13 -5.20
CA PHE A 193 -13.66 12.41 -5.17
C PHE A 193 -13.87 13.13 -6.51
N VAL A 194 -15.10 13.55 -6.73
CA VAL A 194 -15.59 14.12 -8.00
C VAL A 194 -14.82 15.38 -8.41
N GLY A 195 -14.49 15.48 -9.70
CA GLY A 195 -13.85 16.68 -10.25
C GLY A 195 -12.32 16.75 -10.09
N LEU A 196 -11.69 15.77 -9.43
CA LEU A 196 -10.26 15.73 -9.20
C LEU A 196 -9.49 14.87 -10.23
N GLY A 197 -10.17 14.38 -11.27
CA GLY A 197 -9.57 13.57 -12.34
C GLY A 197 -8.86 12.31 -11.82
N PRO A 198 -7.68 11.95 -12.38
CA PRO A 198 -6.95 10.74 -11.96
C PRO A 198 -6.63 10.68 -10.46
N PHE A 199 -6.38 11.82 -9.83
CA PHE A 199 -6.18 11.90 -8.39
C PHE A 199 -7.42 11.43 -7.62
N GLY A 200 -8.60 11.92 -8.01
CA GLY A 200 -9.88 11.52 -7.40
C GLY A 200 -10.14 10.02 -7.56
N ALA A 201 -9.86 9.49 -8.73
CA ALA A 201 -9.98 8.06 -9.02
C ALA A 201 -9.10 7.20 -8.10
N ILE A 202 -7.82 7.56 -7.93
CA ILE A 202 -6.88 6.87 -7.03
C ILE A 202 -7.35 6.94 -5.58
N CYS A 203 -7.77 8.13 -5.11
CA CYS A 203 -8.33 8.29 -3.76
C CYS A 203 -9.60 7.46 -3.56
N SER A 204 -10.47 7.36 -4.58
CA SER A 204 -11.70 6.57 -4.52
C SER A 204 -11.42 5.07 -4.40
N ALA A 205 -10.38 4.57 -5.07
CA ALA A 205 -9.94 3.19 -4.94
C ALA A 205 -9.49 2.88 -3.51
N PHE A 206 -8.65 3.72 -2.93
CA PHE A 206 -8.21 3.57 -1.54
C PHE A 206 -9.36 3.76 -0.53
N MET A 207 -10.29 4.66 -0.77
CA MET A 207 -11.46 4.83 0.10
C MET A 207 -12.30 3.55 0.15
N GLN A 208 -12.45 2.84 -0.97
CA GLN A 208 -13.17 1.58 -1.02
C GLN A 208 -12.38 0.44 -0.34
N ASN A 209 -11.06 0.36 -0.57
CA ASN A 209 -10.20 -0.69 -0.02
C ASN A 209 -8.83 -0.11 0.42
N PRO A 210 -8.73 0.46 1.62
CA PRO A 210 -7.54 1.21 2.05
C PRO A 210 -6.30 0.36 2.29
N ASN A 211 -6.46 -0.96 2.39
CA ASN A 211 -5.37 -1.91 2.67
C ASN A 211 -4.89 -2.67 1.40
N GLN A 212 -5.33 -2.26 0.22
CA GLN A 212 -4.93 -2.88 -1.05
C GLN A 212 -4.09 -1.91 -1.89
N ALA A 213 -3.19 -2.46 -2.70
CA ALA A 213 -2.41 -1.69 -3.66
C ALA A 213 -3.08 -1.72 -5.04
N TYR A 214 -2.80 -0.71 -5.86
CA TYR A 214 -3.38 -0.59 -7.20
C TYR A 214 -2.31 -0.27 -8.24
N LEU A 215 -2.19 -1.12 -9.27
CA LEU A 215 -1.50 -0.77 -10.51
C LEU A 215 -2.47 0.03 -11.39
N VAL A 216 -2.22 1.33 -11.47
CA VAL A 216 -3.05 2.28 -12.22
C VAL A 216 -2.53 2.39 -13.63
N LEU A 217 -3.43 2.19 -14.62
CA LEU A 217 -3.17 2.43 -16.03
C LEU A 217 -4.23 3.36 -16.62
N ALA A 218 -3.79 4.37 -17.38
CA ALA A 218 -4.69 5.22 -18.17
C ALA A 218 -4.84 4.70 -19.59
N THR A 219 -6.00 4.94 -20.19
CA THR A 219 -6.32 4.51 -21.56
C THR A 219 -5.70 5.36 -22.66
N ASP A 220 -4.98 6.44 -22.31
CA ASP A 220 -4.29 7.30 -23.26
C ASP A 220 -2.82 6.93 -23.48
N LEU A 221 -2.39 5.76 -23.00
CA LEU A 221 -1.04 5.21 -23.09
C LEU A 221 -1.02 3.89 -23.87
N PRO A 222 -1.31 3.88 -25.19
CA PRO A 222 -1.51 2.65 -25.96
C PRO A 222 -0.22 1.83 -26.20
N PHE A 223 0.95 2.41 -25.94
CA PHE A 223 2.25 1.74 -26.10
C PHE A 223 2.73 0.99 -24.86
N VAL A 224 1.97 1.01 -23.77
CA VAL A 224 2.28 0.19 -22.60
C VAL A 224 2.04 -1.28 -22.95
N THR A 225 3.10 -2.07 -22.89
CA THR A 225 3.08 -3.49 -23.26
C THR A 225 3.08 -4.39 -22.03
N LYS A 226 2.88 -5.68 -22.25
CA LYS A 226 2.97 -6.71 -21.22
C LYS A 226 4.34 -6.69 -20.52
N GLU A 227 5.43 -6.57 -21.27
CA GLU A 227 6.80 -6.54 -20.75
C GLU A 227 7.05 -5.35 -19.82
N ILE A 228 6.43 -4.20 -20.13
CA ILE A 228 6.49 -3.03 -19.26
C ILE A 228 5.76 -3.30 -17.93
N ILE A 229 4.61 -3.94 -18.00
CA ILE A 229 3.85 -4.32 -16.79
C ILE A 229 4.64 -5.35 -15.96
N GLU A 230 5.18 -6.39 -16.59
CA GLU A 230 6.01 -7.41 -15.92
C GLU A 230 7.23 -6.78 -15.24
N THR A 231 7.89 -5.84 -15.93
CA THR A 231 9.02 -5.09 -15.38
C THR A 231 8.60 -4.30 -14.14
N LEU A 232 7.48 -3.58 -14.21
CA LEU A 232 6.96 -2.80 -13.09
C LEU A 232 6.58 -3.70 -11.89
N LEU A 233 5.93 -4.83 -12.16
CA LEU A 233 5.55 -5.82 -11.15
C LEU A 233 6.78 -6.44 -10.46
N SER A 234 7.81 -6.80 -11.22
CA SER A 234 9.05 -7.38 -10.68
C SER A 234 9.83 -6.41 -9.79
N ARG A 235 9.67 -5.11 -10.03
CA ARG A 235 10.34 -4.04 -9.29
C ARG A 235 9.46 -3.42 -8.21
N ARG A 236 8.24 -3.97 -7.97
CA ARG A 236 7.33 -3.48 -6.94
C ARG A 236 8.03 -3.39 -5.58
N ASN A 237 7.95 -2.23 -4.94
CA ASN A 237 8.53 -1.99 -3.63
C ASN A 237 7.45 -1.54 -2.61
N PRO A 238 6.83 -2.47 -1.85
CA PRO A 238 5.76 -2.15 -0.90
C PRO A 238 6.21 -1.29 0.30
N LYS A 239 7.52 -1.09 0.47
CA LYS A 239 8.07 -0.19 1.50
C LYS A 239 7.92 1.29 1.13
N LYS A 240 7.82 1.59 -0.16
CA LYS A 240 7.62 2.92 -0.72
C LYS A 240 6.13 3.26 -0.83
N ILE A 241 5.80 4.51 -1.10
CA ILE A 241 4.39 4.89 -1.35
C ILE A 241 3.92 4.44 -2.73
N ALA A 242 4.86 4.31 -3.67
CA ALA A 242 4.58 3.88 -5.03
C ALA A 242 5.81 3.28 -5.69
N THR A 243 5.57 2.47 -6.73
CA THR A 243 6.55 2.07 -7.74
C THR A 243 6.07 2.65 -9.08
N ALA A 244 6.83 3.61 -9.65
CA ALA A 244 6.41 4.40 -10.79
C ALA A 244 7.38 4.26 -11.96
N ILE A 245 6.84 4.28 -13.18
CA ILE A 245 7.65 4.32 -14.41
C ILE A 245 8.11 5.75 -14.70
N LYS A 246 9.34 5.87 -15.22
CA LYS A 246 9.90 7.08 -15.78
C LYS A 246 10.57 6.79 -17.11
N GLY A 247 10.29 7.58 -18.14
CA GLY A 247 11.04 7.55 -19.38
C GLY A 247 12.47 8.05 -19.17
N LYS A 248 13.45 7.41 -19.82
CA LYS A 248 14.88 7.77 -19.71
C LYS A 248 15.16 9.22 -20.04
N GLY A 249 14.46 9.78 -21.06
CA GLY A 249 14.54 11.19 -21.46
C GLY A 249 13.57 12.11 -20.72
N LYS A 250 12.74 11.58 -19.83
CA LYS A 250 11.76 12.39 -19.10
C LYS A 250 12.31 12.86 -17.76
N GLN A 251 11.95 14.09 -17.38
CA GLN A 251 12.31 14.64 -16.06
C GLN A 251 11.50 13.99 -14.91
N PHE A 252 10.22 13.66 -15.18
CA PHE A 252 9.28 13.23 -14.16
C PHE A 252 8.72 11.85 -14.46
N VAL A 253 8.28 11.17 -13.39
CA VAL A 253 7.58 9.88 -13.45
C VAL A 253 6.20 10.00 -14.08
N GLU A 254 5.71 8.87 -14.66
CA GLU A 254 4.35 8.78 -15.21
C GLU A 254 3.38 8.27 -14.12
N PRO A 255 2.53 9.14 -13.56
CA PRO A 255 1.66 8.77 -12.44
C PRO A 255 0.56 7.79 -12.82
N LEU A 256 0.30 7.63 -14.12
CA LEU A 256 -0.79 6.79 -14.65
C LEU A 256 -0.28 5.47 -15.25
N VAL A 257 1.00 5.13 -14.98
CA VAL A 257 1.59 3.79 -15.09
C VAL A 257 2.38 3.54 -13.81
N THR A 258 1.65 3.36 -12.71
CA THR A 258 2.24 3.38 -11.36
C THR A 258 1.51 2.41 -10.45
N ILE A 259 2.25 1.64 -9.67
CA ILE A 259 1.72 0.89 -8.52
C ILE A 259 1.66 1.85 -7.34
N TRP A 260 0.47 2.10 -6.84
CA TRP A 260 0.22 2.89 -5.64
C TRP A 260 0.02 1.96 -4.45
N GLU A 261 0.81 2.11 -3.40
CA GLU A 261 0.72 1.31 -2.18
C GLU A 261 -0.24 1.96 -1.16
N PRO A 262 -0.80 1.21 -0.20
CA PRO A 262 -1.68 1.76 0.84
C PRO A 262 -1.11 2.96 1.60
N LYS A 263 0.22 3.00 1.78
CA LYS A 263 0.92 4.15 2.39
C LYS A 263 0.70 5.47 1.66
N ALA A 264 0.36 5.43 0.37
CA ALA A 264 0.05 6.62 -0.40
C ALA A 264 -1.24 7.32 0.06
N TYR A 265 -2.22 6.57 0.56
CA TYR A 265 -3.55 7.13 0.81
C TYR A 265 -3.56 8.28 1.82
N PRO A 266 -2.99 8.15 3.04
CA PRO A 266 -2.91 9.28 3.95
C PRO A 266 -2.11 10.47 3.38
N ILE A 267 -1.08 10.21 2.57
CA ILE A 267 -0.28 11.27 1.92
C ILE A 267 -1.11 12.01 0.87
N LEU A 268 -1.84 11.28 0.02
CA LEU A 268 -2.78 11.86 -0.96
C LEU A 268 -3.78 12.80 -0.26
N LEU A 269 -4.39 12.34 0.84
CA LEU A 269 -5.34 13.15 1.61
C LEU A 269 -4.69 14.39 2.25
N GLN A 270 -3.45 14.30 2.74
CA GLN A 270 -2.69 15.45 3.26
C GLN A 270 -2.41 16.49 2.18
N TYR A 271 -2.07 16.06 0.95
CA TYR A 271 -1.90 16.97 -0.18
C TYR A 271 -3.23 17.61 -0.58
N LEU A 272 -4.31 16.83 -0.60
CA LEU A 272 -5.64 17.36 -0.89
C LEU A 272 -6.07 18.42 0.13
N ALA A 273 -5.81 18.19 1.42
CA ALA A 273 -6.10 19.15 2.49
C ALA A 273 -5.34 20.48 2.30
N GLN A 274 -4.24 20.49 1.57
CA GLN A 274 -3.46 21.68 1.21
C GLN A 274 -3.86 22.26 -0.17
N GLY A 275 -4.91 21.73 -0.82
CA GLY A 275 -5.37 22.17 -2.14
C GLY A 275 -4.63 21.57 -3.33
N TYR A 276 -3.81 20.52 -3.12
CA TYR A 276 -3.09 19.86 -4.20
C TYR A 276 -3.77 18.54 -4.60
N SER A 277 -4.07 18.39 -5.89
CA SER A 277 -4.69 17.18 -6.47
C SER A 277 -3.95 16.64 -7.70
N CYS A 278 -2.64 16.84 -7.76
CA CYS A 278 -1.82 16.35 -8.88
C CYS A 278 -1.02 15.11 -8.44
N PRO A 279 -1.32 13.89 -8.96
CA PRO A 279 -0.60 12.68 -8.59
C PRO A 279 0.91 12.77 -8.87
N ARG A 280 1.32 13.38 -9.99
CA ARG A 280 2.73 13.57 -10.35
C ARG A 280 3.47 14.41 -9.31
N LYS A 281 2.85 15.51 -8.82
CA LYS A 281 3.46 16.37 -7.79
C LYS A 281 3.72 15.59 -6.50
N ILE A 282 2.83 14.68 -6.14
CA ILE A 282 2.97 13.83 -4.95
C ILE A 282 4.12 12.84 -5.14
N LEU A 283 4.21 12.16 -6.29
CA LEU A 283 5.31 11.24 -6.57
C LEU A 283 6.69 11.92 -6.54
N ILE A 284 6.79 13.14 -7.06
CA ILE A 284 8.04 13.92 -7.06
C ILE A 284 8.51 14.27 -5.63
N ASN A 285 7.58 14.48 -4.71
CA ASN A 285 7.86 14.92 -3.35
C ASN A 285 7.73 13.81 -2.31
N SER A 286 7.81 12.56 -2.73
CA SER A 286 7.66 11.40 -1.84
C SER A 286 8.72 10.35 -2.15
N ASP A 287 8.87 9.39 -1.23
CA ASP A 287 9.76 8.25 -1.42
C ASP A 287 9.13 7.21 -2.34
N VAL A 288 9.60 7.15 -3.59
CA VAL A 288 9.07 6.35 -4.69
C VAL A 288 10.15 5.45 -5.27
N GLU A 289 9.80 4.21 -5.59
CA GLU A 289 10.63 3.35 -6.42
C GLU A 289 10.46 3.75 -7.89
N ILE A 290 11.56 4.03 -8.58
CA ILE A 290 11.53 4.47 -9.97
C ILE A 290 12.04 3.36 -10.88
N VAL A 291 11.26 3.04 -11.91
CA VAL A 291 11.60 2.07 -12.96
C VAL A 291 11.77 2.84 -14.27
N GLU A 292 12.99 2.89 -14.79
CA GLU A 292 13.28 3.58 -16.05
C GLU A 292 12.97 2.70 -17.25
N VAL A 293 12.29 3.26 -18.25
CA VAL A 293 11.94 2.63 -19.52
C VAL A 293 12.22 3.57 -20.69
N GLU A 294 12.18 3.07 -21.93
CA GLU A 294 12.27 3.92 -23.12
C GLU A 294 11.03 4.82 -23.22
N ASP A 295 11.21 6.07 -23.68
CA ASP A 295 10.18 7.11 -23.71
C ASP A 295 8.97 6.75 -24.57
N ASN A 296 9.16 5.93 -25.62
CA ASN A 296 8.10 5.51 -26.53
C ASN A 296 7.01 4.71 -25.85
N PHE A 297 7.32 3.95 -24.79
CA PHE A 297 6.32 3.15 -24.06
C PHE A 297 5.33 3.97 -23.24
N ILE A 298 5.68 5.20 -22.88
CA ILE A 298 4.86 6.09 -22.06
C ILE A 298 4.42 7.35 -22.81
N GLN A 299 4.26 7.24 -24.12
CA GLN A 299 3.75 8.31 -24.97
C GLN A 299 2.23 8.42 -24.83
N ASN A 300 1.75 9.56 -24.32
CA ASN A 300 0.32 9.87 -24.22
C ASN A 300 -0.23 10.27 -25.58
N ILE A 301 -1.45 9.83 -25.89
CA ILE A 301 -2.19 10.19 -27.10
C ILE A 301 -3.36 11.09 -26.73
N ASN A 302 -3.37 12.32 -27.27
CA ASN A 302 -4.30 13.36 -26.86
C ASN A 302 -5.11 13.97 -28.04
N THR A 303 -4.67 13.76 -29.29
CA THR A 303 -5.33 14.31 -30.49
C THR A 303 -5.70 13.21 -31.48
N PRO A 304 -6.65 13.47 -32.40
CA PRO A 304 -6.99 12.54 -33.49
C PRO A 304 -5.81 12.19 -34.38
N GLU A 305 -4.92 13.16 -34.64
CA GLU A 305 -3.73 12.97 -35.47
C GLU A 305 -2.75 12.01 -34.78
N GLU A 306 -2.46 12.25 -33.48
CA GLU A 306 -1.62 11.36 -32.68
C GLU A 306 -2.22 9.94 -32.61
N PHE A 307 -3.55 9.82 -32.52
CA PHE A 307 -4.24 8.52 -32.55
C PHE A 307 -3.96 7.77 -33.86
N GLN A 308 -4.10 8.43 -35.02
CA GLN A 308 -3.86 7.77 -36.30
C GLN A 308 -2.40 7.35 -36.47
N GLU A 309 -1.46 8.18 -36.02
CA GLU A 309 -0.04 7.83 -36.04
C GLU A 309 0.28 6.65 -35.12
N ALA A 310 -0.26 6.66 -33.91
CA ALA A 310 -0.09 5.57 -32.93
C ALA A 310 -0.67 4.26 -33.47
N LYS A 311 -1.87 4.28 -34.05
CA LYS A 311 -2.50 3.11 -34.67
C LYS A 311 -1.65 2.54 -35.78
N ASN A 312 -1.12 3.39 -36.68
CA ASN A 312 -0.25 2.94 -37.77
C ASN A 312 1.06 2.32 -37.24
N LYS A 313 1.63 2.84 -36.14
CA LYS A 313 2.83 2.28 -35.51
C LYS A 313 2.55 0.90 -34.89
N LEU A 314 1.44 0.75 -34.16
CA LEU A 314 1.07 -0.48 -33.47
C LEU A 314 0.66 -1.62 -34.43
N GLN A 315 0.13 -1.30 -35.61
CA GLN A 315 -0.23 -2.31 -36.64
C GLN A 315 0.97 -2.78 -37.48
N ARG A 316 2.11 -2.12 -37.40
CA ARG A 316 3.34 -2.52 -38.13
C ARG A 316 4.28 -3.40 -37.35
N ASN A 317 4.07 -3.53 -36.04
CA ASN A 317 4.81 -4.39 -35.12
C ASN A 317 4.00 -5.64 -34.78
#